data_c18278e68fdc9ef02c6b339c9e10d986
#
_entry.id   c18278e68fdc9ef02c6b339c9e10d986
#
_cell.length_a   1.000
_cell.length_b   1.000
_cell.length_c   1.000
_cell.angle_alpha   90.00
_cell.angle_beta   90.00
_cell.angle_gamma   90.00
#
_symmetry.space_group_name_H-M   'P 1'
#
loop_
_entity.id
_entity.type
_entity.pdbx_description
1 polymer ?
#
loop_
_entity_poly.entity_id
_entity_poly.type
_entity_poly.pdbx_seq_one_letter_code
_entity_poly.pdbx_strand_id
1 'polypeptide(L)'
;MGESRVKVTLRYHEFVNGKVVISRDALAMLKKAHYGVYGHATVELCHWTKSALTGGPSCYKVKFYGAPVGGSHRCVEVGPVGMMCSNKCIYCWRPSESFDPYEPGYDEVMSPEEIINGVLRERRRLLSGYFGHSRSSRGKVLEALQPTHWAISLSGEPTMYPRLPELIKAIKALPNTKSVFLVTNGLYPEMIERLWREDALPTQLYLSLNAPNRELFYKIANPVIHRDDAWERVLRSLELLSKIPTRTVVRITLIRGWNTMEDLIPQFAEVLGIGNPHFIEPKSYMNLGHSVYKLTKDNMLRHSEVREWSMMLLKALRDRGMDYVFMDEDPNSRITVLQNMKRYVDRWIEKPTNP
;
A
#
# COMPACT_ATOMS: atom_id res chain seq x y z
N MET A 1 32.86 -4.90 20.21
CA MET A 1 33.41 -5.58 19.03
C MET A 1 32.55 -5.10 17.85
N GLY A 2 33.15 -4.28 16.96
CA GLY A 2 32.41 -3.71 15.84
C GLY A 2 32.24 -4.78 14.76
N GLU A 3 31.02 -5.20 14.52
CA GLU A 3 30.70 -5.98 13.33
C GLU A 3 31.04 -5.12 12.12
N SER A 4 31.97 -5.60 11.30
CA SER A 4 32.29 -4.98 10.02
C SER A 4 31.06 -5.10 9.13
N ARG A 5 30.26 -4.03 9.07
CA ARG A 5 29.16 -3.94 8.11
C ARG A 5 29.76 -4.11 6.71
N VAL A 6 29.37 -5.17 6.04
CA VAL A 6 29.65 -5.36 4.61
C VAL A 6 29.23 -4.06 3.91
N LYS A 7 30.15 -3.44 3.17
CA LYS A 7 29.85 -2.24 2.36
C LYS A 7 28.84 -2.66 1.29
N VAL A 8 27.54 -2.47 1.58
CA VAL A 8 26.49 -2.67 0.58
C VAL A 8 26.61 -1.54 -0.43
N THR A 9 26.86 -1.88 -1.68
CA THR A 9 26.85 -0.90 -2.77
C THR A 9 25.39 -0.59 -3.12
N LEU A 10 24.92 0.58 -2.69
CA LEU A 10 23.62 1.10 -3.07
C LEU A 10 23.72 1.67 -4.48
N ARG A 11 22.76 1.36 -5.32
CA ARG A 11 22.72 1.84 -6.71
C ARG A 11 21.88 3.10 -6.86
N TYR A 12 20.82 3.19 -6.09
CA TYR A 12 19.80 4.24 -6.19
C TYR A 12 19.72 5.10 -4.93
N HIS A 13 20.56 4.79 -3.94
CA HIS A 13 20.71 5.57 -2.71
C HIS A 13 22.19 5.88 -2.47
N GLU A 14 22.43 6.89 -1.67
CA GLU A 14 23.75 7.29 -1.18
C GLU A 14 23.66 7.73 0.29
N PHE A 15 24.78 7.79 0.96
CA PHE A 15 24.85 8.31 2.33
C PHE A 15 25.30 9.76 2.34
N VAL A 16 24.48 10.62 2.95
CA VAL A 16 24.80 12.02 3.19
C VAL A 16 24.71 12.30 4.68
N ASN A 17 25.82 12.69 5.31
CA ASN A 17 25.90 12.94 6.75
C ASN A 17 25.35 11.78 7.60
N GLY A 18 25.68 10.55 7.24
CA GLY A 18 25.23 9.34 7.94
C GLY A 18 23.78 8.94 7.68
N LYS A 19 23.02 9.69 6.90
CA LYS A 19 21.66 9.37 6.51
C LYS A 19 21.60 8.82 5.08
N VAL A 20 20.80 7.79 4.86
CA VAL A 20 20.51 7.29 3.52
C VAL A 20 19.58 8.28 2.82
N VAL A 21 19.89 8.59 1.57
CA VAL A 21 19.08 9.47 0.72
C VAL A 21 18.98 8.88 -0.68
N ILE A 22 17.96 9.24 -1.41
CA ILE A 22 17.81 8.87 -2.84
C ILE A 22 18.93 9.55 -3.62
N SER A 23 19.69 8.79 -4.41
CA SER A 23 20.82 9.29 -5.20
C SER A 23 20.39 10.30 -6.26
N ARG A 24 21.33 11.11 -6.74
CA ARG A 24 21.07 12.17 -7.74
C ARG A 24 20.40 11.62 -9.02
N ASP A 25 20.84 10.46 -9.50
CA ASP A 25 20.30 9.86 -10.73
C ASP A 25 18.89 9.31 -10.51
N ALA A 26 18.66 8.65 -9.39
CA ALA A 26 17.33 8.16 -8.99
C ALA A 26 16.37 9.34 -8.75
N LEU A 27 16.83 10.43 -8.16
CA LEU A 27 16.05 11.65 -7.97
C LEU A 27 15.58 12.24 -9.32
N ALA A 28 16.45 12.28 -10.33
CA ALA A 28 16.09 12.76 -11.67
C ALA A 28 15.00 11.89 -12.31
N MET A 29 15.13 10.55 -12.19
CA MET A 29 14.13 9.59 -12.66
C MET A 29 12.77 9.78 -11.96
N LEU A 30 12.76 9.89 -10.63
CA LEU A 30 11.54 10.08 -9.85
C LEU A 30 10.85 11.41 -10.14
N LYS A 31 11.61 12.50 -10.30
CA LYS A 31 11.06 13.81 -10.69
C LYS A 31 10.40 13.77 -12.07
N LYS A 32 11.01 13.07 -13.04
CA LYS A 32 10.40 12.83 -14.36
C LYS A 32 9.09 12.05 -14.27
N ALA A 33 8.98 11.15 -13.31
CA ALA A 33 7.76 10.39 -12.99
C ALA A 33 6.79 11.15 -12.08
N HIS A 34 6.98 12.46 -11.86
CA HIS A 34 6.15 13.35 -11.04
C HIS A 34 6.09 13.01 -9.55
N TYR A 35 7.15 12.42 -9.00
CA TYR A 35 7.29 12.28 -7.55
C TYR A 35 7.82 13.57 -6.90
N GLY A 36 7.39 13.81 -5.68
CA GLY A 36 8.10 14.62 -4.72
C GLY A 36 9.06 13.73 -3.94
N VAL A 37 10.27 14.21 -3.70
CA VAL A 37 11.31 13.45 -2.98
C VAL A 37 11.93 14.36 -1.93
N TYR A 38 12.05 13.84 -0.71
CA TYR A 38 12.76 14.48 0.38
C TYR A 38 13.61 13.45 1.12
N GLY A 39 14.94 13.55 1.00
CA GLY A 39 15.86 12.53 1.51
C GLY A 39 15.56 11.15 0.92
N HIS A 40 15.17 10.20 1.77
CA HIS A 40 14.73 8.88 1.33
C HIS A 40 13.20 8.74 1.23
N ALA A 41 12.43 9.77 1.59
CA ALA A 41 10.98 9.71 1.51
C ALA A 41 10.46 10.21 0.15
N THR A 42 9.37 9.59 -0.30
CA THR A 42 8.70 9.92 -1.56
C THR A 42 7.23 10.27 -1.32
N VAL A 43 6.69 11.14 -2.16
CA VAL A 43 5.26 11.49 -2.19
C VAL A 43 4.80 11.64 -3.63
N GLU A 44 3.56 11.28 -3.91
CA GLU A 44 2.94 11.46 -5.23
C GLU A 44 1.49 11.93 -5.08
N LEU A 45 1.00 12.64 -6.10
CA LEU A 45 -0.43 12.81 -6.32
C LEU A 45 -0.89 11.62 -7.16
N CYS A 46 -1.51 10.61 -6.55
CA CYS A 46 -1.97 9.43 -7.27
C CYS A 46 -3.06 9.79 -8.31
N HIS A 47 -3.36 8.85 -9.20
CA HIS A 47 -4.39 9.02 -10.23
C HIS A 47 -5.72 9.57 -9.65
N TRP A 48 -6.19 9.01 -8.54
CA TRP A 48 -7.47 9.40 -7.93
C TRP A 48 -7.41 10.79 -7.26
N THR A 49 -6.24 11.19 -6.73
CA THR A 49 -6.02 12.57 -6.26
C THR A 49 -6.12 13.55 -7.41
N LYS A 50 -5.42 13.26 -8.53
CA LYS A 50 -5.47 14.08 -9.75
C LYS A 50 -6.87 14.15 -10.35
N SER A 51 -7.56 13.01 -10.42
CA SER A 51 -8.95 12.91 -10.88
C SER A 51 -9.89 13.78 -10.04
N ALA A 52 -9.85 13.65 -8.71
CA ALA A 52 -10.71 14.42 -7.82
C ALA A 52 -10.44 15.93 -7.88
N LEU A 53 -9.18 16.36 -8.06
CA LEU A 53 -8.82 17.78 -8.26
C LEU A 53 -9.45 18.38 -9.53
N THR A 54 -9.65 17.58 -10.57
CA THR A 54 -10.14 17.99 -11.88
C THR A 54 -11.61 17.63 -12.12
N GLY A 55 -12.38 17.35 -11.06
CA GLY A 55 -13.82 17.09 -11.15
C GLY A 55 -14.20 15.66 -11.52
N GLY A 56 -13.22 14.75 -11.64
CA GLY A 56 -13.44 13.34 -11.91
C GLY A 56 -13.75 12.50 -10.65
N PRO A 57 -13.90 11.18 -10.82
CA PRO A 57 -14.26 10.27 -9.74
C PRO A 57 -13.18 10.17 -8.66
N SER A 58 -13.61 9.83 -7.45
CA SER A 58 -12.76 9.55 -6.29
C SER A 58 -12.32 8.09 -6.25
N CYS A 59 -11.30 7.81 -5.43
CA CYS A 59 -10.80 6.47 -5.16
C CYS A 59 -11.91 5.57 -4.58
N TYR A 60 -11.92 4.30 -4.94
CA TYR A 60 -12.82 3.29 -4.38
C TYR A 60 -12.79 3.22 -2.83
N LYS A 61 -11.68 3.60 -2.19
CA LYS A 61 -11.60 3.66 -0.72
C LYS A 61 -12.60 4.65 -0.11
N VAL A 62 -12.93 5.74 -0.81
CA VAL A 62 -14.00 6.67 -0.40
C VAL A 62 -15.34 5.95 -0.42
N LYS A 63 -15.64 5.21 -1.49
CA LYS A 63 -16.85 4.42 -1.62
C LYS A 63 -16.94 3.28 -0.58
N PHE A 64 -15.83 2.58 -0.34
CA PHE A 64 -15.84 1.39 0.51
C PHE A 64 -15.77 1.73 2.00
N TYR A 65 -15.01 2.76 2.38
CA TYR A 65 -14.65 3.02 3.78
C TYR A 65 -14.89 4.46 4.25
N GLY A 66 -15.37 5.35 3.38
CA GLY A 66 -15.49 6.77 3.72
C GLY A 66 -14.14 7.50 3.85
N ALA A 67 -13.04 6.93 3.34
CA ALA A 67 -11.70 7.53 3.42
C ALA A 67 -11.03 7.61 2.05
N PRO A 68 -10.37 8.71 1.71
CA PRO A 68 -10.19 9.97 2.45
C PRO A 68 -11.46 10.76 2.72
N VAL A 69 -11.60 11.25 3.95
CA VAL A 69 -12.71 12.15 4.31
C VAL A 69 -12.61 13.44 3.51
N GLY A 70 -13.71 13.85 2.90
CA GLY A 70 -13.78 15.01 2.01
C GLY A 70 -13.32 14.73 0.57
N GLY A 71 -12.86 13.50 0.25
CA GLY A 71 -12.52 13.08 -1.10
C GLY A 71 -11.02 12.85 -1.35
N SER A 72 -10.71 12.22 -2.48
CA SER A 72 -9.37 11.71 -2.79
C SER A 72 -8.30 12.80 -2.95
N HIS A 73 -8.67 14.05 -3.22
CA HIS A 73 -7.73 15.16 -3.28
C HIS A 73 -7.08 15.45 -1.91
N ARG A 74 -7.69 15.00 -0.81
CA ARG A 74 -7.15 15.15 0.56
C ARG A 74 -6.29 13.96 1.01
N CYS A 75 -5.93 13.05 0.11
CA CYS A 75 -5.02 11.93 0.38
C CYS A 75 -3.57 12.32 0.19
N VAL A 76 -2.69 11.95 1.13
CA VAL A 76 -1.23 11.91 0.96
C VAL A 76 -0.81 10.47 0.76
N GLU A 77 -0.26 10.14 -0.41
CA GLU A 77 0.36 8.85 -0.65
C GLU A 77 1.88 8.99 -0.47
N VAL A 78 2.43 8.28 0.52
CA VAL A 78 3.82 8.43 0.97
C VAL A 78 4.56 7.09 1.01
N GLY A 79 5.83 7.08 0.60
CA GLY A 79 6.81 6.03 0.84
C GLY A 79 7.88 6.53 1.80
N PRO A 80 7.91 6.07 3.06
CA PRO A 80 8.89 6.54 4.04
C PRO A 80 10.31 6.09 3.70
N VAL A 81 10.49 4.97 3.01
CA VAL A 81 11.75 4.45 2.46
C VAL A 81 11.58 4.21 0.96
N GLY A 82 11.46 5.31 0.23
CA GLY A 82 11.25 5.27 -1.22
C GLY A 82 12.34 4.48 -1.92
N MET A 83 11.95 3.62 -2.87
CA MET A 83 12.85 2.76 -3.66
C MET A 83 13.65 1.72 -2.85
N MET A 84 13.27 1.43 -1.60
CA MET A 84 13.77 0.28 -0.83
C MET A 84 12.62 -0.72 -0.66
N CYS A 85 12.81 -1.94 -1.11
CA CYS A 85 11.79 -2.98 -1.01
C CYS A 85 12.41 -4.37 -0.93
N SER A 86 11.82 -5.21 -0.11
CA SER A 86 12.21 -6.62 0.02
C SER A 86 11.76 -7.51 -1.14
N ASN A 87 10.87 -6.99 -2.03
CA ASN A 87 10.33 -7.74 -3.16
C ASN A 87 10.56 -7.01 -4.50
N LYS A 88 10.67 -7.81 -5.58
CA LYS A 88 10.63 -7.33 -6.97
C LYS A 88 9.42 -7.90 -7.73
N CYS A 89 8.22 -7.62 -7.22
CA CYS A 89 6.97 -8.19 -7.73
C CYS A 89 6.78 -7.95 -9.24
N ILE A 90 6.27 -8.98 -9.94
CA ILE A 90 6.03 -8.88 -11.40
C ILE A 90 4.96 -7.85 -11.75
N TYR A 91 3.99 -7.63 -10.87
CA TYR A 91 2.88 -6.69 -11.05
C TYR A 91 3.18 -5.27 -10.55
N CYS A 92 4.38 -5.03 -9.99
CA CYS A 92 4.71 -3.72 -9.44
C CYS A 92 4.80 -2.68 -10.56
N TRP A 93 3.94 -1.67 -10.49
CA TRP A 93 3.91 -0.57 -11.45
C TRP A 93 4.94 0.53 -11.13
N ARG A 94 5.57 0.47 -9.96
CA ARG A 94 6.71 1.30 -9.58
C ARG A 94 8.00 0.77 -10.23
N PRO A 95 9.07 1.57 -10.33
CA PRO A 95 10.34 1.14 -10.92
C PRO A 95 11.08 0.15 -10.01
N SER A 96 10.46 -1.01 -9.74
CA SER A 96 10.99 -2.00 -8.79
C SER A 96 12.34 -2.58 -9.19
N GLU A 97 12.71 -2.52 -10.47
CA GLU A 97 14.05 -2.87 -10.92
C GLU A 97 15.13 -1.91 -10.39
N SER A 98 14.70 -0.68 -10.11
CA SER A 98 15.54 0.37 -9.51
C SER A 98 15.40 0.45 -8.00
N PHE A 99 14.95 -0.61 -7.33
CA PHE A 99 14.87 -0.65 -5.88
C PHE A 99 16.11 -1.31 -5.30
N ASP A 100 16.72 -0.65 -4.31
CA ASP A 100 17.78 -1.25 -3.54
C ASP A 100 17.19 -2.23 -2.50
N PRO A 101 17.69 -3.47 -2.42
CA PRO A 101 17.33 -4.42 -1.37
C PRO A 101 18.15 -4.09 -0.10
N TYR A 102 17.85 -2.96 0.53
CA TYR A 102 18.59 -2.43 1.66
C TYR A 102 17.65 -2.15 2.84
N GLU A 103 18.03 -2.65 4.00
CA GLU A 103 17.35 -2.43 5.28
C GLU A 103 18.10 -1.34 6.05
N PRO A 104 17.59 -0.10 6.08
CA PRO A 104 18.29 0.98 6.75
C PRO A 104 18.23 0.83 8.28
N GLY A 105 19.34 1.17 8.94
CA GLY A 105 19.38 1.24 10.39
C GLY A 105 18.61 2.43 10.95
N TYR A 106 18.32 2.39 12.25
CA TYR A 106 17.56 3.45 12.94
C TYR A 106 18.21 4.83 12.82
N ASP A 107 19.53 4.90 12.92
CA ASP A 107 20.30 6.15 12.82
C ASP A 107 20.57 6.57 11.37
N GLU A 108 20.28 5.72 10.41
CA GLU A 108 20.48 6.00 8.98
C GLU A 108 19.28 6.65 8.30
N VAL A 109 18.15 6.76 8.98
CA VAL A 109 16.91 7.30 8.43
C VAL A 109 16.58 8.68 9.00
N MET A 110 15.81 9.46 8.25
CA MET A 110 15.24 10.72 8.72
C MET A 110 14.24 10.46 9.85
N SER A 111 14.05 11.48 10.71
CA SER A 111 13.00 11.44 11.73
C SER A 111 11.60 11.48 11.12
N PRO A 112 10.57 11.04 11.85
CA PRO A 112 9.17 11.20 11.43
C PRO A 112 8.78 12.63 11.08
N GLU A 113 9.24 13.60 11.87
CA GLU A 113 8.97 15.04 11.68
C GLU A 113 9.61 15.56 10.38
N GLU A 114 10.86 15.14 10.11
CA GLU A 114 11.54 15.49 8.85
C GLU A 114 10.78 14.93 7.65
N ILE A 115 10.32 13.67 7.72
CA ILE A 115 9.52 13.03 6.65
C ILE A 115 8.20 13.79 6.47
N ILE A 116 7.43 14.03 7.52
CA ILE A 116 6.14 14.72 7.44
C ILE A 116 6.30 16.09 6.81
N ASN A 117 7.24 16.91 7.33
CA ASN A 117 7.48 18.27 6.84
C ASN A 117 7.95 18.27 5.38
N GLY A 118 8.90 17.38 5.05
CA GLY A 118 9.42 17.24 3.70
C GLY A 118 8.36 16.81 2.69
N VAL A 119 7.56 15.80 3.04
CA VAL A 119 6.46 15.28 2.23
C VAL A 119 5.38 16.34 2.00
N LEU A 120 4.97 17.08 3.03
CA LEU A 120 3.98 18.16 2.91
C LEU A 120 4.49 19.32 2.05
N ARG A 121 5.79 19.66 2.16
CA ARG A 121 6.44 20.68 1.31
C ARG A 121 6.43 20.23 -0.16
N GLU A 122 6.86 19.00 -0.45
CA GLU A 122 6.88 18.46 -1.80
C GLU A 122 5.47 18.30 -2.38
N ARG A 123 4.50 17.85 -1.57
CA ARG A 123 3.09 17.80 -1.97
C ARG A 123 2.56 19.18 -2.35
N ARG A 124 2.87 20.23 -1.58
CA ARG A 124 2.49 21.62 -1.92
C ARG A 124 3.05 22.03 -3.28
N ARG A 125 4.32 21.68 -3.56
CA ARG A 125 4.95 21.92 -4.86
C ARG A 125 4.22 21.18 -5.98
N LEU A 126 3.85 19.91 -5.79
CA LEU A 126 3.10 19.14 -6.79
C LEU A 126 1.69 19.68 -7.02
N LEU A 127 1.06 20.24 -6.01
CA LEU A 127 -0.28 20.84 -6.10
C LEU A 127 -0.26 22.22 -6.78
N SER A 128 0.87 22.93 -6.80
CA SER A 128 0.94 24.32 -7.29
C SER A 128 0.47 24.48 -8.73
N GLY A 129 0.76 23.51 -9.61
CA GLY A 129 0.31 23.53 -11.00
C GLY A 129 -1.20 23.43 -11.19
N TYR A 130 -1.92 22.91 -10.18
CA TYR A 130 -3.37 22.79 -10.25
C TYR A 130 -4.12 24.09 -9.98
N PHE A 131 -3.47 25.12 -9.42
CA PHE A 131 -4.07 26.46 -9.28
C PHE A 131 -4.35 27.13 -10.64
N GLY A 132 -3.53 26.83 -11.65
CA GLY A 132 -3.68 27.35 -13.01
C GLY A 132 -4.33 26.37 -14.00
N HIS A 133 -4.67 25.15 -13.57
CA HIS A 133 -5.22 24.13 -14.46
C HIS A 133 -6.70 24.36 -14.71
N SER A 134 -7.13 24.49 -15.99
CA SER A 134 -8.45 24.92 -16.41
C SER A 134 -9.63 24.08 -15.85
N ARG A 135 -9.41 22.79 -15.60
CA ARG A 135 -10.43 21.87 -15.03
C ARG A 135 -10.36 21.75 -13.52
N SER A 136 -9.41 22.39 -12.86
CA SER A 136 -9.24 22.25 -11.41
C SER A 136 -10.18 23.19 -10.67
N SER A 137 -10.78 22.70 -9.57
CA SER A 137 -11.45 23.54 -8.60
C SER A 137 -10.44 24.14 -7.63
N ARG A 138 -10.33 25.48 -7.57
CA ARG A 138 -9.47 26.18 -6.62
C ARG A 138 -9.79 25.79 -5.16
N GLY A 139 -11.06 25.59 -4.82
CA GLY A 139 -11.48 25.12 -3.49
C GLY A 139 -10.90 23.76 -3.17
N LYS A 140 -11.00 22.77 -4.08
CA LYS A 140 -10.41 21.44 -3.88
C LYS A 140 -8.88 21.47 -3.78
N VAL A 141 -8.20 22.37 -4.50
CA VAL A 141 -6.75 22.52 -4.38
C VAL A 141 -6.38 23.06 -3.00
N LEU A 142 -7.12 24.04 -2.48
CA LEU A 142 -6.94 24.56 -1.12
C LEU A 142 -7.21 23.48 -0.05
N GLU A 143 -8.28 22.72 -0.20
CA GLU A 143 -8.56 21.56 0.67
C GLU A 143 -7.45 20.51 0.63
N ALA A 144 -6.87 20.25 -0.56
CA ALA A 144 -5.77 19.29 -0.74
C ALA A 144 -4.49 19.70 0.01
N LEU A 145 -4.31 20.99 0.32
CA LEU A 145 -3.21 21.47 1.17
C LEU A 145 -3.38 21.07 2.64
N GLN A 146 -4.59 20.65 3.04
CA GLN A 146 -4.94 20.19 4.38
C GLN A 146 -5.39 18.71 4.31
N PRO A 147 -4.45 17.77 4.20
CA PRO A 147 -4.81 16.36 4.04
C PRO A 147 -5.50 15.80 5.28
N THR A 148 -6.48 14.92 5.05
CA THR A 148 -7.19 14.19 6.10
C THR A 148 -6.81 12.72 6.16
N HIS A 149 -6.09 12.23 5.14
CA HIS A 149 -5.76 10.83 4.98
C HIS A 149 -4.32 10.64 4.55
N TRP A 150 -3.64 9.71 5.22
CA TRP A 150 -2.29 9.31 4.89
C TRP A 150 -2.28 7.83 4.45
N ALA A 151 -1.82 7.60 3.24
CA ALA A 151 -1.62 6.24 2.69
C ALA A 151 -0.12 5.95 2.65
N ILE A 152 0.37 5.18 3.60
CA ILE A 152 1.77 4.74 3.66
C ILE A 152 1.89 3.50 2.76
N SER A 153 2.06 3.73 1.46
CA SER A 153 1.91 2.69 0.43
C SER A 153 2.52 3.02 -0.93
N LEU A 154 3.36 4.08 -1.02
CA LEU A 154 3.71 4.63 -2.33
C LEU A 154 4.81 3.82 -3.04
N SER A 155 6.02 3.88 -2.56
CA SER A 155 7.22 3.31 -3.17
C SER A 155 8.09 2.71 -2.08
N GLY A 156 8.65 1.53 -2.33
CA GLY A 156 9.34 0.76 -1.31
C GLY A 156 8.38 -0.03 -0.41
N GLU A 157 8.94 -0.68 0.59
CA GLU A 157 8.19 -1.42 1.62
C GLU A 157 8.20 -0.61 2.94
N PRO A 158 7.06 -0.08 3.38
CA PRO A 158 7.02 0.81 4.54
C PRO A 158 7.52 0.18 5.84
N THR A 159 7.33 -1.14 6.01
CA THR A 159 7.75 -1.85 7.23
C THR A 159 9.27 -2.00 7.36
N MET A 160 10.02 -1.66 6.31
CA MET A 160 11.48 -1.50 6.37
C MET A 160 11.93 -0.19 7.01
N TYR A 161 11.03 0.78 7.24
CA TYR A 161 11.37 2.02 7.93
C TYR A 161 11.42 1.77 9.44
N PRO A 162 12.61 1.81 10.07
CA PRO A 162 12.77 1.38 11.47
C PRO A 162 12.06 2.29 12.49
N ARG A 163 11.66 3.50 12.09
CA ARG A 163 10.90 4.45 12.91
C ARG A 163 9.42 4.53 12.51
N LEU A 164 8.87 3.46 11.91
CA LEU A 164 7.47 3.42 11.46
C LEU A 164 6.44 3.65 12.59
N PRO A 165 6.61 3.09 13.81
CA PRO A 165 5.70 3.36 14.92
C PRO A 165 5.63 4.85 15.27
N GLU A 166 6.77 5.51 15.38
CA GLU A 166 6.84 6.94 15.66
C GLU A 166 6.21 7.77 14.53
N LEU A 167 6.43 7.39 13.27
CA LEU A 167 5.84 8.06 12.10
C LEU A 167 4.31 7.98 12.12
N ILE A 168 3.74 6.80 12.39
CA ILE A 168 2.27 6.64 12.46
C ILE A 168 1.69 7.45 13.60
N LYS A 169 2.32 7.46 14.78
CA LYS A 169 1.88 8.30 15.92
C LYS A 169 1.94 9.78 15.57
N ALA A 170 3.05 10.25 15.01
CA ALA A 170 3.21 11.64 14.60
C ALA A 170 2.16 12.08 13.56
N ILE A 171 1.89 11.23 12.55
CA ILE A 171 0.83 11.49 11.57
C ILE A 171 -0.56 11.54 12.23
N LYS A 172 -0.86 10.62 13.13
CA LYS A 172 -2.16 10.59 13.84
C LYS A 172 -2.37 11.80 14.73
N ALA A 173 -1.28 12.39 15.25
CA ALA A 173 -1.32 13.60 16.07
C ALA A 173 -1.55 14.89 15.26
N LEU A 174 -1.46 14.86 13.94
CA LEU A 174 -1.74 16.03 13.10
C LEU A 174 -3.22 16.42 13.18
N PRO A 175 -3.56 17.72 13.33
CA PRO A 175 -4.94 18.17 13.64
C PRO A 175 -6.00 17.72 12.62
N ASN A 176 -5.62 17.62 11.34
CA ASN A 176 -6.56 17.27 10.28
C ASN A 176 -6.57 15.79 9.91
N THR A 177 -5.68 14.97 10.49
CA THR A 177 -5.62 13.55 10.16
C THR A 177 -6.84 12.80 10.71
N LYS A 178 -7.58 12.16 9.82
CA LYS A 178 -8.75 11.34 10.13
C LYS A 178 -8.46 9.84 10.00
N SER A 179 -7.53 9.48 9.12
CA SER A 179 -7.16 8.08 8.90
C SER A 179 -5.74 7.92 8.37
N VAL A 180 -5.12 6.80 8.78
CA VAL A 180 -3.81 6.33 8.31
C VAL A 180 -3.96 4.91 7.82
N PHE A 181 -3.64 4.66 6.55
CA PHE A 181 -3.60 3.32 5.96
C PHE A 181 -2.15 2.91 5.73
N LEU A 182 -1.80 1.73 6.22
CA LEU A 182 -0.52 1.11 5.97
C LEU A 182 -0.73 -0.07 5.02
N VAL A 183 0.06 -0.14 3.95
CA VAL A 183 0.06 -1.28 3.01
C VAL A 183 1.43 -1.92 3.03
N THR A 184 1.49 -3.20 3.36
CA THR A 184 2.74 -3.97 3.44
C THR A 184 2.67 -5.23 2.58
N ASN A 185 3.84 -5.71 2.19
CA ASN A 185 4.01 -7.01 1.54
C ASN A 185 4.08 -8.18 2.54
N GLY A 186 4.13 -7.89 3.84
CA GLY A 186 4.06 -8.87 4.92
C GLY A 186 5.38 -9.56 5.27
N LEU A 187 6.51 -9.13 4.72
CA LEU A 187 7.81 -9.77 5.04
C LEU A 187 8.42 -9.34 6.37
N TYR A 188 7.79 -8.41 7.09
CA TYR A 188 8.27 -7.89 8.38
C TYR A 188 7.21 -8.06 9.48
N PRO A 189 6.86 -9.31 9.87
CA PRO A 189 5.92 -9.56 10.96
C PRO A 189 6.37 -8.92 12.28
N GLU A 190 7.67 -8.80 12.53
CA GLU A 190 8.25 -8.16 13.70
C GLU A 190 7.86 -6.67 13.79
N MET A 191 7.78 -5.98 12.64
CA MET A 191 7.31 -4.59 12.61
C MET A 191 5.82 -4.49 12.90
N ILE A 192 5.01 -5.43 12.43
CA ILE A 192 3.56 -5.47 12.74
C ILE A 192 3.36 -5.70 14.24
N GLU A 193 4.11 -6.64 14.85
CA GLU A 193 4.11 -6.87 16.30
C GLU A 193 4.54 -5.61 17.07
N ARG A 194 5.58 -4.93 16.57
CA ARG A 194 6.09 -3.70 17.18
C ARG A 194 5.06 -2.57 17.10
N LEU A 195 4.38 -2.40 15.97
CA LEU A 195 3.28 -1.43 15.83
C LEU A 195 2.17 -1.68 16.86
N TRP A 196 1.84 -2.93 17.13
CA TRP A 196 0.84 -3.30 18.13
C TRP A 196 1.35 -3.03 19.54
N ARG A 197 2.52 -3.53 19.89
CA ARG A 197 3.11 -3.38 21.23
C ARG A 197 3.32 -1.92 21.63
N GLU A 198 3.66 -1.06 20.67
CA GLU A 198 3.91 0.36 20.90
C GLU A 198 2.67 1.25 20.73
N ASP A 199 1.47 0.67 20.59
CA ASP A 199 0.22 1.42 20.35
C ASP A 199 0.32 2.37 19.14
N ALA A 200 0.88 1.87 18.06
CA ALA A 200 1.13 2.61 16.81
C ALA A 200 0.41 2.00 15.60
N LEU A 201 -0.61 1.18 15.83
CA LEU A 201 -1.37 0.57 14.74
C LEU A 201 -2.01 1.65 13.83
N PRO A 202 -2.01 1.47 12.50
CA PRO A 202 -2.72 2.38 11.59
C PRO A 202 -4.25 2.27 11.80
N THR A 203 -5.02 3.18 11.21
CA THR A 203 -6.49 3.05 11.17
C THR A 203 -6.91 1.79 10.41
N GLN A 204 -6.17 1.43 9.36
CA GLN A 204 -6.40 0.22 8.58
C GLN A 204 -5.08 -0.34 8.05
N LEU A 205 -4.82 -1.61 8.32
CA LEU A 205 -3.64 -2.34 7.85
C LEU A 205 -4.00 -3.22 6.66
N TYR A 206 -3.29 -3.04 5.56
CA TYR A 206 -3.38 -3.86 4.37
C TYR A 206 -2.19 -4.80 4.25
N LEU A 207 -2.48 -6.08 4.04
CA LEU A 207 -1.48 -7.06 3.64
C LEU A 207 -1.73 -7.47 2.18
N SER A 208 -0.69 -7.43 1.36
CA SER A 208 -0.74 -7.85 -0.04
C SER A 208 -0.46 -9.35 -0.14
N LEU A 209 -1.49 -10.16 -0.40
CA LEU A 209 -1.40 -11.60 -0.59
C LEU A 209 -1.77 -11.95 -2.04
N ASN A 210 -0.77 -12.12 -2.91
CA ASN A 210 -1.02 -12.31 -4.34
C ASN A 210 -0.77 -13.75 -4.82
N ALA A 211 -0.55 -14.68 -3.89
CA ALA A 211 -0.39 -16.10 -4.13
C ALA A 211 -0.94 -16.90 -2.95
N PRO A 212 -1.54 -18.07 -3.19
CA PRO A 212 -2.08 -18.92 -2.12
C PRO A 212 -1.10 -19.97 -1.61
N ASN A 213 0.08 -20.08 -2.21
CA ASN A 213 1.10 -21.05 -1.84
C ASN A 213 2.52 -20.52 -2.07
N ARG A 214 3.49 -21.23 -1.48
CA ARG A 214 4.91 -20.86 -1.53
C ARG A 214 5.45 -20.72 -2.95
N GLU A 215 5.21 -21.70 -3.82
CA GLU A 215 5.75 -21.73 -5.17
C GLU A 215 5.32 -20.49 -5.97
N LEU A 216 4.02 -20.22 -5.99
CA LEU A 216 3.46 -19.10 -6.72
C LEU A 216 3.83 -17.76 -6.09
N PHE A 217 3.98 -17.70 -4.75
CA PHE A 217 4.45 -16.52 -4.05
C PHE A 217 5.84 -16.09 -4.53
N TYR A 218 6.79 -17.04 -4.61
CA TYR A 218 8.15 -16.72 -5.08
C TYR A 218 8.17 -16.27 -6.54
N LYS A 219 7.30 -16.81 -7.38
CA LYS A 219 7.18 -16.42 -8.80
C LYS A 219 6.59 -15.01 -8.95
N ILE A 220 5.58 -14.64 -8.14
CA ILE A 220 4.85 -13.38 -8.27
C ILE A 220 5.51 -12.26 -7.46
N ALA A 221 5.81 -12.48 -6.20
CA ALA A 221 6.37 -11.47 -5.30
C ALA A 221 7.88 -11.31 -5.51
N ASN A 222 8.60 -12.37 -5.89
CA ASN A 222 10.03 -12.41 -6.13
C ASN A 222 10.82 -11.72 -4.99
N PRO A 223 10.83 -12.30 -3.78
CA PRO A 223 11.53 -11.73 -2.63
C PRO A 223 13.04 -11.71 -2.86
N VAL A 224 13.68 -10.61 -2.49
CA VAL A 224 15.14 -10.37 -2.60
C VAL A 224 15.81 -10.17 -1.24
N ILE A 225 15.02 -9.89 -0.21
CA ILE A 225 15.41 -9.91 1.21
C ILE A 225 14.57 -10.99 1.89
N HIS A 226 15.11 -11.65 2.92
CA HIS A 226 14.47 -12.78 3.63
C HIS A 226 14.01 -13.89 2.68
N ARG A 227 14.79 -14.13 1.61
CA ARG A 227 14.37 -15.02 0.53
C ARG A 227 14.11 -16.45 1.01
N ASP A 228 14.84 -16.93 1.99
CA ASP A 228 14.77 -18.34 2.43
C ASP A 228 13.49 -18.63 3.22
N ASP A 229 12.98 -17.66 3.99
CA ASP A 229 11.81 -17.77 4.87
C ASP A 229 10.67 -16.79 4.52
N ALA A 230 10.70 -16.20 3.32
CA ALA A 230 9.76 -15.16 2.92
C ALA A 230 8.28 -15.58 3.00
N TRP A 231 7.97 -16.81 2.61
CA TRP A 231 6.61 -17.32 2.68
C TRP A 231 6.14 -17.49 4.13
N GLU A 232 6.98 -18.03 5.00
CA GLU A 232 6.71 -18.22 6.42
C GLU A 232 6.50 -16.88 7.12
N ARG A 233 7.26 -15.85 6.75
CA ARG A 233 7.07 -14.48 7.24
C ARG A 233 5.71 -13.90 6.84
N VAL A 234 5.27 -14.11 5.60
CA VAL A 234 3.93 -13.70 5.16
C VAL A 234 2.84 -14.42 5.97
N LEU A 235 3.00 -15.73 6.23
CA LEU A 235 2.05 -16.49 7.04
C LEU A 235 2.01 -15.96 8.49
N ARG A 236 3.15 -15.64 9.12
CA ARG A 236 3.20 -14.98 10.44
C ARG A 236 2.49 -13.62 10.41
N SER A 237 2.71 -12.82 9.36
CA SER A 237 2.01 -11.55 9.20
C SER A 237 0.50 -11.73 9.06
N LEU A 238 0.03 -12.78 8.36
CA LEU A 238 -1.37 -13.14 8.29
C LEU A 238 -1.92 -13.53 9.68
N GLU A 239 -1.21 -14.36 10.44
CA GLU A 239 -1.62 -14.72 11.81
C GLU A 239 -1.81 -13.48 12.70
N LEU A 240 -0.92 -12.49 12.57
CA LEU A 240 -1.04 -11.23 13.31
C LEU A 240 -2.32 -10.47 12.95
N LEU A 241 -2.75 -10.49 11.67
CA LEU A 241 -4.00 -9.82 11.28
C LEU A 241 -5.23 -10.35 12.03
N SER A 242 -5.21 -11.62 12.46
CA SER A 242 -6.30 -12.19 13.25
C SER A 242 -6.35 -11.68 14.69
N LYS A 243 -5.23 -11.16 15.21
CA LYS A 243 -5.01 -10.84 16.63
C LYS A 243 -5.03 -9.33 16.92
N ILE A 244 -4.52 -8.52 15.99
CA ILE A 244 -4.35 -7.07 16.21
C ILE A 244 -5.68 -6.32 16.26
N PRO A 245 -5.85 -5.35 17.18
CA PRO A 245 -7.07 -4.59 17.36
C PRO A 245 -7.18 -3.39 16.39
N THR A 246 -7.01 -3.63 15.10
CA THR A 246 -7.22 -2.63 14.06
C THR A 246 -7.95 -3.24 12.87
N ARG A 247 -8.47 -2.39 11.98
CA ARG A 247 -9.11 -2.83 10.75
C ARG A 247 -8.08 -3.47 9.83
N THR A 248 -8.32 -4.70 9.40
CA THR A 248 -7.40 -5.47 8.57
C THR A 248 -8.00 -5.78 7.20
N VAL A 249 -7.19 -5.65 6.17
CA VAL A 249 -7.54 -5.96 4.79
C VAL A 249 -6.48 -6.86 4.19
N VAL A 250 -6.89 -7.92 3.53
CA VAL A 250 -6.02 -8.65 2.62
C VAL A 250 -6.39 -8.26 1.19
N ARG A 251 -5.41 -7.69 0.46
CA ARG A 251 -5.58 -7.36 -0.96
C ARG A 251 -4.94 -8.42 -1.83
N ILE A 252 -5.70 -8.90 -2.81
CA ILE A 252 -5.27 -9.87 -3.81
C ILE A 252 -5.23 -9.18 -5.17
N THR A 253 -4.03 -9.01 -5.74
CA THR A 253 -3.89 -8.56 -7.12
C THR A 253 -4.06 -9.75 -8.04
N LEU A 254 -5.18 -9.81 -8.75
CA LEU A 254 -5.51 -10.88 -9.70
C LEU A 254 -4.79 -10.64 -11.02
N ILE A 255 -4.00 -11.62 -11.45
CA ILE A 255 -3.17 -11.59 -12.67
C ILE A 255 -3.56 -12.80 -13.52
N ARG A 256 -4.26 -12.57 -14.63
CA ARG A 256 -4.67 -13.65 -15.55
C ARG A 256 -3.48 -14.50 -15.99
N GLY A 257 -3.65 -15.82 -15.92
CA GLY A 257 -2.62 -16.79 -16.26
C GLY A 257 -1.56 -17.01 -15.18
N TRP A 258 -1.71 -16.38 -13.99
CA TRP A 258 -0.79 -16.55 -12.88
C TRP A 258 -1.49 -17.04 -11.60
N ASN A 259 -2.51 -16.32 -11.11
CA ASN A 259 -3.14 -16.61 -9.81
C ASN A 259 -4.67 -16.62 -9.86
N THR A 260 -5.24 -16.72 -11.06
CA THR A 260 -6.70 -16.65 -11.25
C THR A 260 -7.35 -17.99 -11.54
N MET A 261 -6.58 -19.08 -11.61
CA MET A 261 -7.09 -20.41 -11.91
C MET A 261 -8.03 -20.89 -10.77
N GLU A 262 -9.07 -21.62 -11.14
CA GLU A 262 -10.12 -22.05 -10.21
C GLU A 262 -9.60 -23.01 -9.13
N ASP A 263 -8.64 -23.87 -9.44
CA ASP A 263 -7.97 -24.79 -8.52
C ASP A 263 -7.16 -24.09 -7.40
N LEU A 264 -6.81 -22.81 -7.60
CA LEU A 264 -6.15 -21.99 -6.59
C LEU A 264 -7.13 -21.38 -5.58
N ILE A 265 -8.42 -21.29 -5.89
CA ILE A 265 -9.41 -20.63 -5.03
C ILE A 265 -9.54 -21.30 -3.67
N PRO A 266 -9.64 -22.65 -3.56
CA PRO A 266 -9.64 -23.32 -2.27
C PRO A 266 -8.38 -23.07 -1.43
N GLN A 267 -7.20 -22.95 -2.10
CA GLN A 267 -5.93 -22.63 -1.46
C GLN A 267 -5.92 -21.18 -0.94
N PHE A 268 -6.45 -20.21 -1.72
CA PHE A 268 -6.64 -18.85 -1.22
C PHE A 268 -7.56 -18.82 0.02
N ALA A 269 -8.68 -19.54 -0.02
CA ALA A 269 -9.59 -19.60 1.14
C ALA A 269 -8.90 -20.18 2.37
N GLU A 270 -8.03 -21.18 2.21
CA GLU A 270 -7.24 -21.76 3.30
C GLU A 270 -6.28 -20.75 3.93
N VAL A 271 -5.44 -20.11 3.12
CA VAL A 271 -4.46 -19.15 3.61
C VAL A 271 -5.13 -17.90 4.20
N LEU A 272 -6.23 -17.44 3.60
CA LEU A 272 -7.04 -16.35 4.15
C LEU A 272 -7.65 -16.71 5.53
N GLY A 273 -7.94 -17.99 5.76
CA GLY A 273 -8.42 -18.48 7.05
C GLY A 273 -7.43 -18.26 8.20
N ILE A 274 -6.12 -18.27 7.93
CA ILE A 274 -5.07 -17.98 8.92
C ILE A 274 -5.21 -16.54 9.44
N GLY A 275 -5.36 -15.58 8.53
CA GLY A 275 -5.44 -14.16 8.88
C GLY A 275 -6.83 -13.70 9.27
N ASN A 276 -7.86 -14.41 8.79
CA ASN A 276 -9.27 -14.08 9.00
C ASN A 276 -9.55 -12.56 9.00
N PRO A 277 -9.14 -11.81 7.94
CA PRO A 277 -9.19 -10.35 7.94
C PRO A 277 -10.62 -9.81 7.97
N HIS A 278 -10.79 -8.55 8.37
CA HIS A 278 -12.10 -7.88 8.33
C HIS A 278 -12.60 -7.70 6.89
N PHE A 279 -11.68 -7.45 5.95
CA PHE A 279 -12.02 -7.27 4.53
C PHE A 279 -11.04 -8.02 3.63
N ILE A 280 -11.55 -8.52 2.51
CA ILE A 280 -10.75 -9.08 1.42
C ILE A 280 -11.05 -8.27 0.17
N GLU A 281 -10.01 -7.76 -0.52
CA GLU A 281 -10.09 -6.93 -1.72
C GLU A 281 -9.48 -7.64 -2.94
N PRO A 282 -10.20 -8.50 -3.67
CA PRO A 282 -9.78 -8.95 -4.99
C PRO A 282 -9.79 -7.78 -5.99
N LYS A 283 -8.66 -7.57 -6.65
CA LYS A 283 -8.48 -6.44 -7.57
C LYS A 283 -7.71 -6.89 -8.81
N SER A 284 -8.18 -6.53 -10.01
CA SER A 284 -7.42 -6.78 -11.22
C SER A 284 -6.05 -6.11 -11.19
N TYR A 285 -5.03 -6.82 -11.66
CA TYR A 285 -3.80 -6.22 -12.13
C TYR A 285 -4.12 -5.09 -13.12
N MET A 286 -3.34 -4.03 -13.09
CA MET A 286 -3.45 -2.90 -14.02
C MET A 286 -2.14 -2.75 -14.78
N ASN A 287 -2.19 -2.85 -16.10
CA ASN A 287 -1.03 -2.70 -16.98
C ASN A 287 -0.59 -1.24 -17.06
N LEU A 288 0.16 -0.79 -16.06
CA LEU A 288 0.56 0.58 -15.83
C LEU A 288 2.03 0.66 -15.38
N GLY A 289 2.67 1.80 -15.65
CA GLY A 289 4.03 2.08 -15.18
C GLY A 289 5.02 0.99 -15.60
N HIS A 290 5.91 0.60 -14.69
CA HIS A 290 6.97 -0.38 -14.96
C HIS A 290 6.48 -1.83 -15.09
N SER A 291 5.25 -2.14 -14.65
CA SER A 291 4.72 -3.49 -14.81
C SER A 291 4.53 -3.90 -16.28
N VAL A 292 4.43 -2.94 -17.19
CA VAL A 292 4.30 -3.20 -18.65
C VAL A 292 5.52 -3.90 -19.27
N TYR A 293 6.67 -3.87 -18.59
CA TYR A 293 7.87 -4.59 -19.00
C TYR A 293 7.89 -6.07 -18.58
N LYS A 294 6.95 -6.47 -17.71
CA LYS A 294 6.88 -7.82 -17.15
C LYS A 294 5.58 -8.54 -17.52
N LEU A 295 4.50 -7.80 -17.67
CA LEU A 295 3.15 -8.29 -17.92
C LEU A 295 2.51 -7.49 -19.05
N THR A 296 1.52 -8.08 -19.71
CA THR A 296 0.79 -7.46 -20.81
C THR A 296 -0.62 -7.01 -20.40
N LYS A 297 -1.35 -6.39 -21.32
CA LYS A 297 -2.77 -6.07 -21.13
C LYS A 297 -3.65 -7.31 -20.98
N ASP A 298 -3.22 -8.44 -21.55
CA ASP A 298 -3.96 -9.71 -21.49
C ASP A 298 -3.96 -10.33 -20.09
N ASN A 299 -2.98 -9.93 -19.24
CA ASN A 299 -2.96 -10.32 -17.84
C ASN A 299 -3.97 -9.54 -16.96
N MET A 300 -4.64 -8.52 -17.51
CA MET A 300 -5.71 -7.79 -16.80
C MET A 300 -7.02 -8.56 -16.88
N LEU A 301 -7.78 -8.57 -15.77
CA LEU A 301 -9.15 -9.03 -15.74
C LEU A 301 -10.11 -7.89 -16.05
N ARG A 302 -11.23 -8.19 -16.71
CA ARG A 302 -12.39 -7.31 -16.75
C ARG A 302 -13.04 -7.27 -15.37
N HIS A 303 -13.82 -6.24 -15.07
CA HIS A 303 -14.48 -6.17 -13.77
C HIS A 303 -15.42 -7.35 -13.51
N SER A 304 -16.16 -7.81 -14.52
CA SER A 304 -17.03 -8.98 -14.43
C SER A 304 -16.26 -10.24 -14.00
N GLU A 305 -15.06 -10.44 -14.53
CA GLU A 305 -14.21 -11.58 -14.17
C GLU A 305 -13.67 -11.48 -12.73
N VAL A 306 -13.34 -10.25 -12.28
CA VAL A 306 -12.97 -10.01 -10.87
C VAL A 306 -14.14 -10.35 -9.95
N ARG A 307 -15.34 -9.95 -10.32
CA ARG A 307 -16.56 -10.24 -9.57
C ARG A 307 -16.86 -11.74 -9.51
N GLU A 308 -16.78 -12.43 -10.64
CA GLU A 308 -16.97 -13.87 -10.73
C GLU A 308 -15.97 -14.62 -9.85
N TRP A 309 -14.67 -14.31 -9.97
CA TRP A 309 -13.63 -14.87 -9.13
C TRP A 309 -13.89 -14.63 -7.63
N SER A 310 -14.37 -13.43 -7.29
CA SER A 310 -14.71 -13.07 -5.91
C SER A 310 -15.89 -13.86 -5.36
N MET A 311 -16.88 -14.17 -6.21
CA MET A 311 -18.02 -15.00 -5.81
C MET A 311 -17.60 -16.46 -5.61
N MET A 312 -16.67 -16.99 -6.43
CA MET A 312 -16.09 -18.32 -6.24
C MET A 312 -15.28 -18.38 -4.94
N LEU A 313 -14.46 -17.36 -4.66
CA LEU A 313 -13.72 -17.24 -3.40
C LEU A 313 -14.68 -17.16 -2.20
N LEU A 314 -15.76 -16.37 -2.30
CA LEU A 314 -16.76 -16.23 -1.26
C LEU A 314 -17.40 -17.57 -0.92
N LYS A 315 -17.72 -18.37 -1.94
CA LYS A 315 -18.22 -19.73 -1.74
C LYS A 315 -17.20 -20.61 -1.01
N ALA A 316 -15.94 -20.62 -1.47
CA ALA A 316 -14.89 -21.43 -0.86
C ALA A 316 -14.60 -21.03 0.61
N LEU A 317 -14.70 -19.73 0.95
CA LEU A 317 -14.62 -19.25 2.33
C LEU A 317 -15.77 -19.78 3.19
N ARG A 318 -17.01 -19.74 2.67
CA ARG A 318 -18.20 -20.23 3.36
C ARG A 318 -18.18 -21.75 3.56
N ASP A 319 -17.73 -22.48 2.55
CA ASP A 319 -17.56 -23.95 2.63
C ASP A 319 -16.56 -24.35 3.74
N ARG A 320 -15.66 -23.44 4.14
CA ARG A 320 -14.74 -23.57 5.29
C ARG A 320 -15.30 -22.99 6.61
N GLY A 321 -16.57 -22.62 6.65
CA GLY A 321 -17.22 -22.05 7.85
C GLY A 321 -16.84 -20.60 8.16
N MET A 322 -16.24 -19.87 7.21
CA MET A 322 -15.94 -18.45 7.36
C MET A 322 -17.14 -17.62 6.85
N ASP A 323 -17.67 -16.75 7.71
CA ASP A 323 -18.86 -15.96 7.41
C ASP A 323 -18.49 -14.64 6.75
N TYR A 324 -18.22 -14.68 5.44
CA TYR A 324 -18.01 -13.51 4.59
C TYR A 324 -19.25 -13.21 3.76
N VAL A 325 -19.44 -11.93 3.46
CA VAL A 325 -20.46 -11.42 2.51
C VAL A 325 -19.83 -10.56 1.44
N PHE A 326 -20.43 -10.51 0.27
CA PHE A 326 -20.08 -9.54 -0.76
C PHE A 326 -20.57 -8.16 -0.30
N MET A 327 -19.65 -7.24 -0.03
CA MET A 327 -19.98 -5.93 0.53
C MET A 327 -20.24 -4.87 -0.55
N ASP A 328 -19.30 -4.74 -1.51
CA ASP A 328 -19.37 -3.68 -2.53
C ASP A 328 -18.36 -3.96 -3.68
N GLU A 329 -18.43 -3.15 -4.75
CA GLU A 329 -17.53 -3.22 -5.90
C GLU A 329 -17.30 -1.84 -6.53
N ASP A 330 -16.18 -1.67 -7.24
CA ASP A 330 -15.89 -0.49 -8.05
C ASP A 330 -15.41 -0.90 -9.44
N PRO A 331 -16.25 -0.79 -10.47
CA PRO A 331 -15.90 -1.16 -11.84
C PRO A 331 -14.72 -0.35 -12.41
N ASN A 332 -14.61 0.93 -12.07
CA ASN A 332 -13.52 1.78 -12.56
C ASN A 332 -12.15 1.33 -12.05
N SER A 333 -12.11 0.84 -10.82
CA SER A 333 -10.90 0.29 -10.21
C SER A 333 -10.75 -1.21 -10.41
N ARG A 334 -11.75 -1.89 -11.01
CA ARG A 334 -11.83 -3.34 -11.20
C ARG A 334 -11.53 -4.08 -9.90
N ILE A 335 -12.28 -3.73 -8.85
CA ILE A 335 -12.10 -4.23 -7.49
C ILE A 335 -13.45 -4.59 -6.90
N THR A 336 -13.45 -5.63 -6.08
CA THR A 336 -14.56 -6.01 -5.21
C THR A 336 -14.08 -6.01 -3.77
N VAL A 337 -15.01 -6.06 -2.82
CA VAL A 337 -14.69 -6.21 -1.40
C VAL A 337 -15.66 -7.17 -0.72
N LEU A 338 -15.07 -8.13 0.01
CA LEU A 338 -15.78 -9.06 0.89
C LEU A 338 -15.58 -8.62 2.33
N GLN A 339 -16.62 -8.71 3.15
CA GLN A 339 -16.59 -8.35 4.57
C GLN A 339 -16.83 -9.56 5.45
N ASN A 340 -16.05 -9.68 6.51
CA ASN A 340 -16.17 -10.71 7.53
C ASN A 340 -17.29 -10.35 8.52
N MET A 341 -18.31 -11.19 8.63
CA MET A 341 -19.45 -10.95 9.52
C MET A 341 -19.21 -11.47 10.93
N LYS A 342 -18.32 -12.46 11.13
CA LYS A 342 -17.90 -12.90 12.48
C LYS A 342 -16.96 -11.92 13.16
N ARG A 343 -16.18 -11.17 12.37
CA ARG A 343 -15.29 -10.09 12.82
C ARG A 343 -15.80 -8.77 12.28
N TYR A 344 -17.07 -8.51 12.46
CA TYR A 344 -17.70 -7.31 11.92
C TYR A 344 -17.07 -6.02 12.49
N VAL A 345 -16.76 -5.09 11.60
CA VAL A 345 -16.47 -3.68 11.91
C VAL A 345 -17.30 -2.81 10.98
N ASP A 346 -17.75 -1.66 11.44
CA ASP A 346 -18.44 -0.72 10.54
C ASP A 346 -17.53 -0.41 9.34
N ARG A 347 -18.05 -0.49 8.13
CA ARG A 347 -17.27 -0.18 6.91
C ARG A 347 -16.79 1.26 6.89
N TRP A 348 -17.54 2.16 7.48
CA TRP A 348 -17.26 3.59 7.48
C TRP A 348 -16.27 3.98 8.56
N ILE A 349 -15.15 4.59 8.17
CA ILE A 349 -14.20 5.24 9.08
C ILE A 349 -14.78 6.56 9.57
N GLU A 350 -15.33 7.37 8.65
CA GLU A 350 -16.30 8.41 8.96
C GLU A 350 -17.53 8.22 8.05
N LYS A 351 -18.71 8.24 8.65
CA LYS A 351 -19.96 8.13 7.89
C LYS A 351 -20.06 9.32 6.96
N PRO A 352 -20.46 9.11 5.69
CA PRO A 352 -20.80 10.22 4.81
C PRO A 352 -21.86 11.07 5.51
N THR A 353 -21.59 12.34 5.70
CA THR A 353 -22.67 13.30 6.02
C THR A 353 -23.61 13.28 4.82
N ASN A 354 -24.87 12.93 5.05
CA ASN A 354 -25.89 13.04 3.99
C ASN A 354 -25.82 14.43 3.37
N PRO A 355 -25.84 14.51 2.03
CA PRO A 355 -25.85 15.79 1.33
C PRO A 355 -27.09 16.62 1.67
#